data_8c9e6b77fbc4e508eb1f00bad8079f6d
#
_entry.id   8c9e6b77fbc4e508eb1f00bad8079f6d
#
_cell.length_a   1.000
_cell.length_b   1.000
_cell.length_c   1.000
_cell.angle_alpha   90.00
_cell.angle_beta   90.00
_cell.angle_gamma   90.00
#
_symmetry.space_group_name_H-M   'P 1'
#
loop_
_entity.id
_entity.type
_entity.pdbx_description
1 polymer ?
#
loop_
_entity_poly.entity_id
_entity_poly.type
_entity_poly.pdbx_seq_one_letter_code
_entity_poly.pdbx_strand_id
1 'polypeptide(L)'
;DYFWKDGRDYLTSNRSDYTKKAPYEAFGKDYKAQMSDFKKGPVQLKSHSMPSPNFIGGLSIGNRFWNDRLGVMLAGSVQNTFRGTERTYNSVKMASGEQAMYISNLQHRYYSIHDLTTGAHAKIDLTLTGHKLEWYNMYVRTNSKGIRYNNSVNTEYIGADSYTQDDEVRSLSTTQSIFATNLKGTHYLTKDFTVDWSGVFSQAKEEDPDRTYVTLTNTVSRKAENGGDAVSGSIWDANKNIIKTLPKGAERRFQHNKDTDWAGYINLSYDTHFANDVEALWKAGAQYRRKERSNRYYSYIFNPADISQTMDGNGLEQYANIDWVCKTPYSQASQLNYDSKEHIGGAYAMVTLKSEVGELNAGFRAEHTNQIYTMLQHFRNMGQVG
;
A
#
# COMPACT_ATOMS: atom_id res chain seq x y z
N ASP A 1 0.20 -17.54 -12.75
CA ASP A 1 0.48 -18.18 -14.05
C ASP A 1 1.81 -17.77 -14.68
N TYR A 2 2.37 -16.64 -14.29
CA TYR A 2 3.60 -16.11 -14.90
C TYR A 2 4.86 -16.86 -14.45
N PHE A 3 4.87 -17.42 -13.26
CA PHE A 3 6.03 -18.16 -12.72
C PHE A 3 6.30 -19.47 -13.44
N TRP A 4 5.28 -20.08 -13.98
CA TRP A 4 5.33 -21.43 -14.54
C TRP A 4 5.57 -21.44 -16.05
N LYS A 5 5.37 -20.28 -16.72
CA LYS A 5 5.37 -20.22 -18.19
C LYS A 5 6.76 -20.37 -18.81
N ASP A 6 7.80 -19.88 -18.13
CA ASP A 6 9.16 -19.81 -18.69
C ASP A 6 10.20 -20.55 -17.85
N GLY A 7 9.79 -21.34 -16.85
CA GLY A 7 10.72 -22.05 -15.96
C GLY A 7 11.58 -21.13 -15.11
N ARG A 8 11.21 -19.85 -14.97
CA ARG A 8 11.94 -18.88 -14.16
C ARG A 8 11.69 -19.10 -12.68
N ASP A 9 12.74 -18.98 -11.94
CA ASP A 9 12.69 -19.12 -10.50
C ASP A 9 12.03 -17.93 -9.82
N TYR A 10 11.29 -18.22 -8.76
CA TYR A 10 10.72 -17.19 -7.88
C TYR A 10 11.85 -16.51 -7.11
N LEU A 11 11.95 -15.19 -7.22
CA LEU A 11 12.91 -14.40 -6.48
C LEU A 11 12.39 -14.12 -5.07
N THR A 12 13.20 -14.35 -4.07
CA THR A 12 12.92 -13.99 -2.69
C THR A 12 14.11 -13.30 -2.05
N SER A 13 13.86 -12.48 -1.07
CA SER A 13 14.89 -11.89 -0.24
C SER A 13 15.23 -12.83 0.91
N ASN A 14 16.51 -13.00 1.21
CA ASN A 14 16.96 -13.64 2.45
C ASN A 14 16.68 -12.80 3.70
N ARG A 15 16.15 -11.63 3.52
CA ARG A 15 15.91 -10.72 4.61
C ARG A 15 14.79 -11.23 5.50
N SER A 16 15.18 -11.76 6.65
CA SER A 16 14.24 -12.22 7.70
C SER A 16 13.97 -11.17 8.76
N ASP A 17 14.83 -10.12 8.85
CA ASP A 17 14.78 -9.14 9.92
C ASP A 17 14.75 -7.71 9.36
N TYR A 18 13.79 -6.93 9.85
CA TYR A 18 13.55 -5.56 9.46
C TYR A 18 13.64 -4.66 10.69
N THR A 19 14.27 -3.49 10.57
CA THR A 19 14.25 -2.46 11.59
C THR A 19 12.81 -1.98 11.75
N LYS A 20 12.23 -2.13 12.94
CA LYS A 20 10.80 -1.85 13.14
C LYS A 20 10.49 -0.37 13.26
N LYS A 21 11.40 0.39 13.87
CA LYS A 21 11.24 1.83 14.09
C LYS A 21 12.30 2.59 13.32
N ALA A 22 11.90 3.69 12.69
CA ALA A 22 12.84 4.61 12.08
C ALA A 22 13.77 5.22 13.17
N PRO A 23 15.04 5.54 12.86
CA PRO A 23 15.94 6.23 13.80
C PRO A 23 15.32 7.49 14.43
N TYR A 24 14.55 8.26 13.65
CA TYR A 24 13.79 9.39 14.16
C TYR A 24 12.81 9.00 15.28
N GLU A 25 12.10 7.89 15.12
CA GLU A 25 11.13 7.40 16.11
C GLU A 25 11.80 6.79 17.35
N ALA A 26 13.01 6.23 17.16
CA ALA A 26 13.76 5.59 18.24
C ALA A 26 14.55 6.58 19.08
N PHE A 27 15.14 7.61 18.45
CA PHE A 27 16.15 8.49 19.06
C PHE A 27 15.79 9.98 18.97
N GLY A 28 14.72 10.35 18.30
CA GLY A 28 14.24 11.72 18.18
C GLY A 28 14.79 12.49 16.95
N LYS A 29 14.30 13.72 16.80
CA LYS A 29 14.51 14.56 15.60
C LYS A 29 15.95 15.00 15.36
N ASP A 30 16.74 15.12 16.42
CA ASP A 30 18.13 15.63 16.36
C ASP A 30 19.17 14.52 16.21
N TYR A 31 18.72 13.27 16.19
CA TYR A 31 19.60 12.13 16.02
C TYR A 31 20.09 12.02 14.56
N LYS A 32 21.39 11.77 14.40
CA LYS A 32 22.01 11.51 13.09
C LYS A 32 22.08 10.01 12.83
N ALA A 33 21.19 9.54 11.99
CA ALA A 33 21.12 8.12 11.62
C ALA A 33 22.41 7.63 10.95
N GLN A 34 22.81 6.40 11.30
CA GLN A 34 23.95 5.69 10.77
C GLN A 34 23.49 4.32 10.21
N MET A 35 24.27 3.71 9.33
CA MET A 35 23.91 2.39 8.79
C MET A 35 23.79 1.32 9.88
N SER A 36 24.52 1.45 10.97
CA SER A 36 24.47 0.54 12.13
C SER A 36 23.13 0.56 12.88
N ASP A 37 22.31 1.60 12.70
CA ASP A 37 20.98 1.69 13.32
C ASP A 37 19.97 0.76 12.66
N PHE A 38 20.30 0.28 11.46
CA PHE A 38 19.42 -0.56 10.66
C PHE A 38 19.86 -2.02 10.73
N LYS A 39 18.88 -2.92 10.75
CA LYS A 39 19.15 -4.34 10.70
C LYS A 39 19.92 -4.69 9.44
N LYS A 40 21.04 -5.38 9.60
CA LYS A 40 21.89 -5.85 8.51
C LYS A 40 21.27 -7.12 7.89
N GLY A 41 20.13 -7.00 7.27
CA GLY A 41 19.65 -8.09 6.44
C GLY A 41 20.33 -8.01 5.07
N PRO A 42 21.08 -9.02 4.62
CA PRO A 42 21.58 -9.03 3.26
C PRO A 42 20.39 -9.00 2.31
N VAL A 43 20.42 -8.11 1.34
CA VAL A 43 19.48 -8.14 0.22
C VAL A 43 20.01 -9.20 -0.75
N GLN A 44 19.94 -10.47 -0.37
CA GLN A 44 20.27 -11.56 -1.27
C GLN A 44 19.04 -11.92 -2.09
N LEU A 45 19.22 -12.00 -3.40
CA LEU A 45 18.26 -12.63 -4.27
C LEU A 45 18.46 -14.16 -4.16
N LYS A 46 17.44 -14.84 -3.67
CA LYS A 46 17.36 -16.30 -3.77
C LYS A 46 16.35 -16.68 -4.83
N SER A 47 16.75 -17.58 -5.68
CA SER A 47 15.88 -18.21 -6.65
C SER A 47 15.28 -19.47 -6.03
N HIS A 48 13.98 -19.65 -6.17
CA HIS A 48 13.26 -20.85 -5.74
C HIS A 48 12.49 -21.41 -6.92
N SER A 49 12.80 -22.64 -7.30
CA SER A 49 12.16 -23.30 -8.44
C SER A 49 10.68 -23.62 -8.23
N MET A 50 10.25 -23.74 -6.96
CA MET A 50 8.86 -24.04 -6.63
C MET A 50 8.44 -23.32 -5.34
N PRO A 51 7.76 -22.18 -5.42
CA PRO A 51 7.10 -21.60 -4.27
C PRO A 51 5.95 -22.51 -3.80
N SER A 52 5.48 -22.34 -2.56
CA SER A 52 4.24 -22.98 -2.11
C SER A 52 3.10 -22.67 -3.08
N PRO A 53 2.18 -23.62 -3.31
CA PRO A 53 1.05 -23.36 -4.19
C PRO A 53 0.19 -22.21 -3.67
N ASN A 54 -0.38 -21.46 -4.59
CA ASN A 54 -1.43 -20.52 -4.26
C ASN A 54 -2.65 -21.29 -3.75
N PHE A 55 -3.20 -20.85 -2.65
CA PHE A 55 -4.43 -21.43 -2.14
C PHE A 55 -5.33 -20.37 -1.50
N ILE A 56 -6.60 -20.65 -1.51
CA ILE A 56 -7.63 -19.92 -0.77
C ILE A 56 -8.49 -20.93 -0.03
N GLY A 57 -8.75 -20.65 1.22
CA GLY A 57 -9.62 -21.48 2.07
C GLY A 57 -10.49 -20.62 2.96
N GLY A 58 -11.67 -21.09 3.25
CA GLY A 58 -12.59 -20.41 4.16
C GLY A 58 -13.49 -21.42 4.85
N LEU A 59 -13.89 -21.06 6.05
CA LEU A 59 -14.86 -21.80 6.86
C LEU A 59 -15.86 -20.82 7.42
N SER A 60 -17.13 -21.18 7.37
CA SER A 60 -18.18 -20.44 8.06
C SER A 60 -19.07 -21.41 8.84
N ILE A 61 -19.49 -20.97 10.01
CA ILE A 61 -20.45 -21.67 10.84
C ILE A 61 -21.48 -20.66 11.35
N GLY A 62 -22.72 -21.04 11.32
CA GLY A 62 -23.80 -20.19 11.82
C GLY A 62 -25.02 -21.01 12.14
N ASN A 63 -25.83 -20.49 13.06
CA ASN A 63 -27.09 -21.07 13.40
C ASN A 63 -28.05 -19.98 13.88
N ARG A 64 -29.34 -20.36 13.97
CA ARG A 64 -30.40 -19.57 14.56
C ARG A 64 -30.93 -20.26 15.80
N PHE A 65 -31.22 -19.46 16.82
CA PHE A 65 -31.66 -19.88 18.15
C PHE A 65 -32.94 -19.11 18.51
N TRP A 66 -33.64 -19.56 19.58
CA TRP A 66 -34.84 -18.92 20.12
C TRP A 66 -35.96 -18.77 19.09
N ASN A 67 -36.34 -19.86 18.45
CA ASN A 67 -37.33 -19.86 17.36
C ASN A 67 -36.96 -18.85 16.25
N ASP A 68 -35.73 -18.94 15.77
CA ASP A 68 -35.16 -18.12 14.71
C ASP A 68 -34.99 -16.60 15.03
N ARG A 69 -35.10 -16.22 16.30
CA ARG A 69 -34.97 -14.84 16.72
C ARG A 69 -33.51 -14.36 16.81
N LEU A 70 -32.60 -15.26 17.23
CA LEU A 70 -31.18 -14.96 17.36
C LEU A 70 -30.39 -15.69 16.28
N GLY A 71 -29.80 -14.95 15.35
CA GLY A 71 -28.86 -15.48 14.38
C GLY A 71 -27.43 -15.19 14.81
N VAL A 72 -26.55 -16.20 14.72
CA VAL A 72 -25.10 -16.04 14.97
C VAL A 72 -24.35 -16.69 13.81
N MET A 73 -23.38 -15.97 13.25
CA MET A 73 -22.51 -16.47 12.21
C MET A 73 -21.06 -16.06 12.50
N LEU A 74 -20.14 -17.01 12.36
CA LEU A 74 -18.70 -16.80 12.38
C LEU A 74 -18.12 -17.33 11.08
N ALA A 75 -17.18 -16.59 10.50
CA ALA A 75 -16.45 -17.03 9.32
C ALA A 75 -14.98 -16.63 9.42
N GLY A 76 -14.12 -17.48 8.89
CA GLY A 76 -12.70 -17.23 8.74
C GLY A 76 -12.22 -17.57 7.35
N SER A 77 -11.22 -16.87 6.87
CA SER A 77 -10.60 -17.12 5.55
C SER A 77 -9.10 -16.94 5.61
N VAL A 78 -8.41 -17.67 4.76
CA VAL A 78 -6.98 -17.53 4.51
C VAL A 78 -6.73 -17.61 3.01
N GLN A 79 -5.90 -16.71 2.52
CA GLN A 79 -5.44 -16.70 1.13
C GLN A 79 -3.94 -16.54 1.11
N ASN A 80 -3.26 -17.46 0.45
CA ASN A 80 -1.81 -17.45 0.22
C ASN A 80 -1.56 -17.31 -1.28
N THR A 81 -0.85 -16.26 -1.70
CA THR A 81 -0.67 -15.95 -3.12
C THR A 81 0.76 -15.56 -3.41
N PHE A 82 1.38 -16.26 -4.36
CA PHE A 82 2.66 -15.91 -4.93
C PHE A 82 2.44 -15.37 -6.34
N ARG A 83 3.03 -14.22 -6.63
CA ARG A 83 2.92 -13.55 -7.93
C ARG A 83 4.27 -13.07 -8.40
N GLY A 84 4.56 -13.22 -9.68
CA GLY A 84 5.72 -12.64 -10.35
C GLY A 84 5.31 -11.89 -11.61
N THR A 85 6.09 -10.92 -11.94
CA THR A 85 5.89 -10.12 -13.15
C THR A 85 7.24 -9.65 -13.66
N GLU A 86 7.43 -9.75 -14.95
CA GLU A 86 8.52 -9.16 -15.69
C GLU A 86 7.98 -8.01 -16.54
N ARG A 87 8.65 -6.87 -16.53
CA ARG A 87 8.24 -5.68 -17.27
C ARG A 87 9.44 -4.97 -17.86
N THR A 88 9.31 -4.54 -19.10
CA THR A 88 10.18 -3.55 -19.71
C THR A 88 9.56 -2.16 -19.51
N TYR A 89 10.36 -1.21 -19.06
CA TYR A 89 9.97 0.17 -18.88
C TYR A 89 10.99 1.07 -19.55
N ASN A 90 10.54 1.99 -20.38
CA ASN A 90 11.40 2.89 -21.15
C ASN A 90 11.05 4.35 -20.82
N SER A 91 12.07 5.15 -20.54
CA SER A 91 11.91 6.60 -20.46
C SER A 91 12.29 7.21 -21.80
N VAL A 92 11.47 8.11 -22.30
CA VAL A 92 11.72 8.82 -23.56
C VAL A 92 12.03 10.28 -23.29
N LYS A 93 12.90 10.86 -24.12
CA LYS A 93 13.21 12.28 -24.15
C LYS A 93 13.09 12.81 -25.58
N MET A 94 12.83 14.11 -25.73
CA MET A 94 12.97 14.80 -27.01
C MET A 94 14.45 15.15 -27.25
N ALA A 95 14.93 14.87 -28.44
CA ALA A 95 16.24 15.34 -28.87
C ALA A 95 16.25 16.87 -28.96
N SER A 96 17.28 17.51 -28.43
CA SER A 96 17.41 18.96 -28.45
C SER A 96 17.50 19.47 -29.90
N GLY A 97 16.55 20.30 -30.30
CA GLY A 97 16.51 20.88 -31.66
C GLY A 97 15.86 20.03 -32.76
N GLU A 98 15.35 18.85 -32.42
CA GLU A 98 14.66 17.94 -33.35
C GLU A 98 13.26 17.59 -32.86
N GLN A 99 12.36 17.23 -33.79
CA GLN A 99 11.03 16.69 -33.46
C GLN A 99 11.04 15.18 -33.18
N ALA A 100 12.22 14.62 -32.92
CA ALA A 100 12.40 13.18 -32.71
C ALA A 100 12.48 12.84 -31.22
N MET A 101 11.76 11.82 -30.80
CA MET A 101 11.87 11.23 -29.47
C MET A 101 12.84 10.04 -29.51
N TYR A 102 13.64 9.90 -28.45
CA TYR A 102 14.51 8.75 -28.27
C TYR A 102 14.32 8.15 -26.86
N ILE A 103 14.64 6.87 -26.73
CA ILE A 103 14.62 6.19 -25.43
C ILE A 103 15.89 6.58 -24.69
N SER A 104 15.73 7.32 -23.57
CA SER A 104 16.86 7.78 -22.74
C SER A 104 17.25 6.78 -21.65
N ASN A 105 16.33 5.92 -21.25
CA ASN A 105 16.60 4.88 -20.25
C ASN A 105 15.80 3.62 -20.57
N LEU A 106 16.51 2.50 -20.62
CA LEU A 106 15.93 1.16 -20.76
C LEU A 106 15.94 0.48 -19.39
N GLN A 107 14.81 -0.07 -18.97
CA GLN A 107 14.70 -0.75 -17.70
C GLN A 107 14.02 -2.10 -17.87
N HIS A 108 14.60 -3.10 -17.25
CA HIS A 108 14.01 -4.44 -17.14
C HIS A 108 13.77 -4.76 -15.67
N ARG A 109 12.51 -4.95 -15.31
CA ARG A 109 12.06 -5.10 -13.92
C ARG A 109 11.44 -6.46 -13.70
N TYR A 110 11.93 -7.14 -12.67
CA TYR A 110 11.36 -8.38 -12.15
C TYR A 110 10.73 -8.11 -10.79
N TYR A 111 9.52 -8.60 -10.61
CA TYR A 111 8.79 -8.50 -9.35
C TYR A 111 8.45 -9.89 -8.85
N SER A 112 8.64 -10.12 -7.59
CA SER A 112 8.14 -11.29 -6.88
C SER A 112 7.46 -10.82 -5.61
N ILE A 113 6.21 -11.23 -5.42
CA ILE A 113 5.38 -10.80 -4.29
C ILE A 113 4.72 -12.04 -3.69
N HIS A 114 4.81 -12.13 -2.37
CA HIS A 114 4.09 -13.11 -1.57
C HIS A 114 3.12 -12.39 -0.64
N ASP A 115 1.84 -12.63 -0.82
CA ASP A 115 0.76 -12.09 0.00
C ASP A 115 0.11 -13.21 0.81
N LEU A 116 0.06 -13.03 2.13
CA LEU A 116 -0.74 -13.84 3.03
C LEU A 116 -1.84 -12.97 3.62
N THR A 117 -3.08 -13.23 3.20
CA THR A 117 -4.27 -12.54 3.70
C THR A 117 -5.06 -13.46 4.62
N THR A 118 -5.42 -12.97 5.80
CA THR A 118 -6.31 -13.65 6.74
C THR A 118 -7.50 -12.76 7.03
N GLY A 119 -8.70 -13.36 7.10
CA GLY A 119 -9.94 -12.66 7.38
C GLY A 119 -10.75 -13.36 8.45
N ALA A 120 -11.45 -12.59 9.27
CA ALA A 120 -12.43 -13.07 10.22
C ALA A 120 -13.68 -12.19 10.16
N HIS A 121 -14.85 -12.82 10.20
CA HIS A 121 -16.15 -12.17 10.22
C HIS A 121 -17.01 -12.72 11.33
N ALA A 122 -17.75 -11.86 12.00
CA ALA A 122 -18.75 -12.25 12.97
C ALA A 122 -20.02 -11.43 12.75
N LYS A 123 -21.16 -12.10 12.71
CA LYS A 123 -22.47 -11.44 12.61
C LYS A 123 -23.39 -12.01 13.69
N ILE A 124 -24.08 -11.11 14.39
CA ILE A 124 -25.15 -11.43 15.32
C ILE A 124 -26.36 -10.63 14.89
N ASP A 125 -27.50 -11.27 14.74
CA ASP A 125 -28.77 -10.59 14.52
C ASP A 125 -29.82 -11.08 15.52
N LEU A 126 -30.60 -10.13 16.03
CA LEU A 126 -31.69 -10.38 16.97
C LEU A 126 -32.97 -9.76 16.43
N THR A 127 -33.99 -10.59 16.21
CA THR A 127 -35.32 -10.15 15.76
C THR A 127 -36.33 -10.40 16.89
N LEU A 128 -36.90 -9.29 17.37
CA LEU A 128 -37.98 -9.27 18.35
C LEU A 128 -39.23 -8.69 17.70
N THR A 129 -40.38 -8.81 18.39
CA THR A 129 -41.63 -8.18 17.89
C THR A 129 -41.42 -6.65 17.75
N GLY A 130 -41.47 -6.16 16.53
CA GLY A 130 -41.27 -4.73 16.23
C GLY A 130 -39.82 -4.24 16.30
N HIS A 131 -38.82 -5.10 16.56
CA HIS A 131 -37.42 -4.65 16.68
C HIS A 131 -36.46 -5.64 16.02
N LYS A 132 -35.47 -5.09 15.28
CA LYS A 132 -34.38 -5.85 14.71
C LYS A 132 -33.06 -5.19 15.07
N LEU A 133 -32.11 -5.95 15.61
CA LEU A 133 -30.74 -5.54 15.88
C LEU A 133 -29.79 -6.39 15.08
N GLU A 134 -28.80 -5.78 14.47
CA GLU A 134 -27.78 -6.47 13.69
C GLU A 134 -26.40 -5.91 14.09
N TRP A 135 -25.51 -6.80 14.47
CA TRP A 135 -24.11 -6.45 14.77
C TRP A 135 -23.19 -7.23 13.86
N TYR A 136 -22.43 -6.52 13.04
CA TYR A 136 -21.48 -7.07 12.08
C TYR A 136 -20.07 -6.62 12.41
N ASN A 137 -19.12 -7.56 12.38
CA ASN A 137 -17.70 -7.31 12.62
C ASN A 137 -16.87 -7.96 11.53
N MET A 138 -15.82 -7.29 11.14
CA MET A 138 -14.87 -7.76 10.17
C MET A 138 -13.45 -7.39 10.58
N TYR A 139 -12.53 -8.33 10.46
CA TYR A 139 -11.11 -8.11 10.55
C TYR A 139 -10.40 -8.76 9.36
N VAL A 140 -9.58 -8.00 8.65
CA VAL A 140 -8.74 -8.49 7.55
C VAL A 140 -7.32 -8.03 7.78
N ARG A 141 -6.35 -8.93 7.60
CA ARG A 141 -4.93 -8.63 7.66
C ARG A 141 -4.23 -9.25 6.46
N THR A 142 -3.45 -8.43 5.75
CA THR A 142 -2.57 -8.85 4.67
C THR A 142 -1.12 -8.57 5.06
N ASN A 143 -0.28 -9.60 5.00
CA ASN A 143 1.17 -9.46 5.08
C ASN A 143 1.72 -9.68 3.68
N SER A 144 2.36 -8.65 3.14
CA SER A 144 2.96 -8.66 1.81
C SER A 144 4.49 -8.61 1.94
N LYS A 145 5.17 -9.58 1.36
CA LYS A 145 6.63 -9.56 1.21
C LYS A 145 6.96 -9.49 -0.27
N GLY A 146 7.82 -8.56 -0.64
CA GLY A 146 8.12 -8.35 -2.04
C GLY A 146 9.59 -8.05 -2.30
N ILE A 147 10.02 -8.47 -3.48
CA ILE A 147 11.28 -8.07 -4.06
C ILE A 147 11.03 -7.46 -5.44
N ARG A 148 11.78 -6.42 -5.77
CA ARG A 148 11.93 -5.91 -7.12
C ARG A 148 13.39 -5.89 -7.47
N TYR A 149 13.77 -6.58 -8.53
CA TYR A 149 15.04 -6.40 -9.19
C TYR A 149 14.82 -5.52 -10.43
N ASN A 150 15.60 -4.47 -10.56
CA ASN A 150 15.55 -3.55 -11.69
C ASN A 150 16.93 -3.42 -12.29
N ASN A 151 17.03 -3.76 -13.55
CA ASN A 151 18.21 -3.57 -14.37
C ASN A 151 17.95 -2.37 -15.29
N SER A 152 18.81 -1.38 -15.28
CA SER A 152 18.59 -0.17 -16.09
C SER A 152 19.86 0.30 -16.78
N VAL A 153 19.70 0.70 -18.04
CA VAL A 153 20.77 1.28 -18.87
C VAL A 153 20.35 2.67 -19.31
N ASN A 154 21.18 3.66 -18.99
CA ASN A 154 21.01 4.99 -19.56
C ASN A 154 21.67 5.04 -20.94
N THR A 155 20.85 5.19 -21.98
CA THR A 155 21.31 5.14 -23.38
C THR A 155 22.16 6.33 -23.77
N GLU A 156 22.07 7.44 -23.04
CA GLU A 156 22.88 8.66 -23.30
C GLU A 156 24.37 8.43 -22.96
N TYR A 157 24.69 7.41 -22.14
CA TYR A 157 26.05 7.08 -21.72
C TYR A 157 26.55 5.75 -22.28
N ILE A 158 26.03 5.35 -23.44
CA ILE A 158 26.55 4.18 -24.16
C ILE A 158 27.74 4.65 -25.02
N GLY A 159 28.94 4.31 -24.56
CA GLY A 159 30.18 4.55 -25.30
C GLY A 159 30.47 3.47 -26.36
N ALA A 160 31.52 3.69 -27.18
CA ALA A 160 31.95 2.71 -28.18
C ALA A 160 32.43 1.40 -27.55
N ASP A 161 33.17 1.48 -26.45
CA ASP A 161 33.83 0.32 -25.81
C ASP A 161 33.09 -0.23 -24.61
N SER A 162 32.27 0.58 -23.96
CA SER A 162 31.56 0.18 -22.73
C SER A 162 30.30 1.00 -22.47
N TYR A 163 29.47 0.51 -21.59
CA TYR A 163 28.31 1.24 -21.05
C TYR A 163 28.14 0.97 -19.56
N THR A 164 27.36 1.81 -18.89
CA THR A 164 27.01 1.62 -17.49
C THR A 164 25.60 1.04 -17.36
N GLN A 165 25.46 0.09 -16.46
CA GLN A 165 24.20 -0.55 -16.12
C GLN A 165 24.01 -0.51 -14.61
N ASP A 166 22.86 -0.01 -14.19
CA ASP A 166 22.47 0.00 -12.79
C ASP A 166 21.65 -1.25 -12.46
N ASP A 167 22.02 -1.93 -11.41
CA ASP A 167 21.27 -3.01 -10.80
C ASP A 167 20.72 -2.54 -9.47
N GLU A 168 19.39 -2.43 -9.38
CA GLU A 168 18.70 -2.04 -8.16
C GLU A 168 17.88 -3.20 -7.61
N VAL A 169 18.03 -3.46 -6.32
CA VAL A 169 17.15 -4.35 -5.58
C VAL A 169 16.37 -3.55 -4.55
N ARG A 170 15.07 -3.79 -4.53
CA ARG A 170 14.17 -3.31 -3.50
C ARG A 170 13.56 -4.48 -2.76
N SER A 171 13.67 -4.49 -1.44
CA SER A 171 12.95 -5.43 -0.59
C SER A 171 11.97 -4.70 0.32
N LEU A 172 10.77 -5.27 0.50
CA LEU A 172 9.72 -4.72 1.33
C LEU A 172 9.03 -5.81 2.14
N SER A 173 8.47 -5.39 3.28
CA SER A 173 7.56 -6.21 4.08
C SER A 173 6.46 -5.30 4.61
N THR A 174 5.30 -5.32 3.98
CA THR A 174 4.18 -4.45 4.33
C THR A 174 3.12 -5.25 5.06
N THR A 175 2.60 -4.72 6.15
CA THR A 175 1.43 -5.26 6.84
C THR A 175 0.29 -4.27 6.74
N GLN A 176 -0.83 -4.70 6.19
CA GLN A 176 -2.08 -3.95 6.16
C GLN A 176 -3.12 -4.65 7.02
N SER A 177 -3.89 -3.91 7.79
CA SER A 177 -5.02 -4.46 8.55
C SER A 177 -6.20 -3.52 8.53
N ILE A 178 -7.39 -4.09 8.45
CA ILE A 178 -8.67 -3.37 8.51
C ILE A 178 -9.53 -4.07 9.56
N PHE A 179 -10.01 -3.29 10.52
CA PHE A 179 -11.08 -3.69 11.42
C PHE A 179 -12.30 -2.80 11.14
N ALA A 180 -13.47 -3.40 11.05
CA ALA A 180 -14.73 -2.66 10.93
C ALA A 180 -15.80 -3.34 11.79
N THR A 181 -16.60 -2.52 12.46
CA THR A 181 -17.78 -2.95 13.20
C THR A 181 -18.94 -2.04 12.88
N ASN A 182 -20.12 -2.62 12.74
CA ASN A 182 -21.36 -1.92 12.47
C ASN A 182 -22.47 -2.49 13.36
N LEU A 183 -23.07 -1.64 14.17
CA LEU A 183 -24.27 -1.97 14.92
C LEU A 183 -25.46 -1.21 14.31
N LYS A 184 -26.49 -1.94 13.90
CA LYS A 184 -27.69 -1.40 13.27
C LYS A 184 -28.91 -1.81 14.05
N GLY A 185 -29.86 -0.88 14.22
CA GLY A 185 -31.17 -1.13 14.78
C GLY A 185 -32.27 -0.66 13.85
N THR A 186 -33.33 -1.46 13.71
CA THR A 186 -34.58 -1.11 13.05
C THR A 186 -35.72 -1.35 14.03
N HIS A 187 -36.55 -0.33 14.26
CA HIS A 187 -37.63 -0.35 15.24
C HIS A 187 -38.94 0.08 14.56
N TYR A 188 -39.87 -0.85 14.47
CA TYR A 188 -41.25 -0.61 14.03
C TYR A 188 -42.06 -0.20 15.26
N LEU A 189 -42.09 1.11 15.56
CA LEU A 189 -42.74 1.64 16.77
C LEU A 189 -44.26 1.58 16.65
N THR A 190 -44.76 1.79 15.44
CA THR A 190 -46.14 1.51 15.06
C THR A 190 -46.13 0.83 13.69
N LYS A 191 -47.29 0.45 13.16
CA LYS A 191 -47.39 -0.08 11.79
C LYS A 191 -46.97 0.94 10.71
N ASP A 192 -47.05 2.24 11.03
CA ASP A 192 -46.76 3.31 10.08
C ASP A 192 -45.47 4.09 10.41
N PHE A 193 -44.82 3.82 11.59
CA PHE A 193 -43.65 4.59 12.01
C PHE A 193 -42.45 3.67 12.31
N THR A 194 -41.40 3.90 11.55
CA THR A 194 -40.14 3.14 11.64
C THR A 194 -38.95 4.04 11.96
N VAL A 195 -38.09 3.58 12.85
CA VAL A 195 -36.80 4.21 13.19
C VAL A 195 -35.69 3.29 12.83
N ASP A 196 -34.78 3.72 11.98
CA ASP A 196 -33.51 3.03 11.68
C ASP A 196 -32.33 3.83 12.21
N TRP A 197 -31.39 3.16 12.83
CA TRP A 197 -30.14 3.79 13.19
C TRP A 197 -28.96 2.83 12.96
N SER A 198 -27.78 3.40 12.75
CA SER A 198 -26.54 2.61 12.72
C SER A 198 -25.37 3.40 13.28
N GLY A 199 -24.49 2.67 13.96
CA GLY A 199 -23.20 3.15 14.43
C GLY A 199 -22.08 2.32 13.77
N VAL A 200 -21.14 3.00 13.15
CA VAL A 200 -20.01 2.36 12.43
C VAL A 200 -18.71 2.83 13.05
N PHE A 201 -17.83 1.91 13.29
CA PHE A 201 -16.43 2.17 13.59
C PHE A 201 -15.54 1.37 12.65
N SER A 202 -14.54 2.01 12.06
CA SER A 202 -13.50 1.31 11.31
C SER A 202 -12.11 1.86 11.57
N GLN A 203 -11.12 0.99 11.50
CA GLN A 203 -9.72 1.35 11.58
C GLN A 203 -8.94 0.58 10.53
N ALA A 204 -8.20 1.32 9.68
CA ALA A 204 -7.24 0.76 8.75
C ALA A 204 -5.83 1.17 9.20
N LYS A 205 -4.88 0.23 9.12
CA LYS A 205 -3.45 0.47 9.39
C LYS A 205 -2.62 -0.13 8.28
N GLU A 206 -1.56 0.58 7.91
CA GLU A 206 -0.50 0.08 7.05
C GLU A 206 0.85 0.36 7.71
N GLU A 207 1.66 -0.68 7.81
CA GLU A 207 3.01 -0.65 8.35
C GLU A 207 3.96 -1.16 7.27
N ASP A 208 4.90 -0.33 6.87
CA ASP A 208 5.95 -0.65 5.90
C ASP A 208 7.31 -0.33 6.53
N PRO A 209 7.79 -1.21 7.40
CA PRO A 209 9.03 -1.00 8.12
C PRO A 209 10.22 -1.28 7.22
N ASP A 210 11.17 -0.34 7.19
CA ASP A 210 12.51 -0.57 6.67
C ASP A 210 12.56 -1.11 5.23
N ARG A 211 11.74 -0.53 4.35
CA ARG A 211 11.84 -0.79 2.91
C ARG A 211 13.22 -0.39 2.43
N THR A 212 13.92 -1.34 1.85
CA THR A 212 15.32 -1.16 1.47
C THR A 212 15.47 -1.09 -0.04
N TYR A 213 16.27 -0.13 -0.49
CA TYR A 213 16.74 0.01 -1.86
C TYR A 213 18.26 -0.06 -1.84
N VAL A 214 18.85 -0.82 -2.75
CA VAL A 214 20.29 -0.86 -2.97
C VAL A 214 20.52 -0.81 -4.47
N THR A 215 21.41 0.06 -4.89
CA THR A 215 21.79 0.22 -6.30
C THR A 215 23.29 0.05 -6.46
N LEU A 216 23.67 -0.78 -7.39
CA LEU A 216 25.03 -0.96 -7.87
C LEU A 216 25.13 -0.51 -9.32
N THR A 217 26.27 -0.02 -9.72
CA THR A 217 26.57 0.34 -11.11
C THR A 217 27.64 -0.58 -11.66
N ASN A 218 27.32 -1.29 -12.71
CA ASN A 218 28.24 -2.13 -13.47
C ASN A 218 28.77 -1.37 -14.67
N THR A 219 30.08 -1.44 -14.90
CA THR A 219 30.68 -1.08 -16.20
C THR A 219 30.73 -2.37 -17.02
N VAL A 220 30.05 -2.37 -18.16
CA VAL A 220 29.93 -3.52 -19.05
C VAL A 220 30.72 -3.29 -20.32
N SER A 221 31.61 -4.21 -20.69
CA SER A 221 32.35 -4.15 -21.95
C SER A 221 31.44 -4.46 -23.13
N ARG A 222 31.61 -3.72 -24.22
CA ARG A 222 31.00 -4.03 -25.52
C ARG A 222 31.88 -4.91 -26.40
N LYS A 223 33.12 -5.13 -25.99
CA LYS A 223 34.06 -5.98 -26.71
C LYS A 223 33.96 -7.44 -26.22
N ALA A 224 34.06 -8.36 -27.13
CA ALA A 224 34.18 -9.76 -26.76
C ALA A 224 35.50 -10.00 -25.97
N GLU A 225 35.53 -11.01 -25.10
CA GLU A 225 36.73 -11.38 -24.30
C GLU A 225 37.99 -11.58 -25.15
N ASN A 226 37.82 -11.94 -26.43
CA ASN A 226 38.91 -12.22 -27.36
C ASN A 226 39.33 -10.99 -28.22
N GLY A 227 38.94 -9.79 -27.84
CA GLY A 227 39.31 -8.57 -28.56
C GLY A 227 38.60 -8.35 -29.91
N GLY A 228 37.58 -9.14 -30.22
CA GLY A 228 36.74 -9.00 -31.41
C GLY A 228 35.78 -7.80 -31.33
N ASP A 229 35.05 -7.56 -32.41
CA ASP A 229 34.04 -6.49 -32.48
C ASP A 229 32.99 -6.54 -31.39
N ALA A 230 32.38 -5.41 -31.11
CA ALA A 230 31.36 -5.26 -30.09
C ALA A 230 30.31 -6.36 -30.17
N VAL A 231 30.04 -7.01 -29.07
CA VAL A 231 28.99 -8.03 -28.98
C VAL A 231 27.68 -7.40 -29.40
N SER A 232 27.13 -7.85 -30.52
CA SER A 232 25.84 -7.43 -31.05
C SER A 232 24.65 -8.03 -30.27
N GLY A 233 24.88 -8.42 -29.00
CA GLY A 233 23.90 -9.03 -28.14
C GLY A 233 22.95 -8.01 -27.49
N SER A 234 21.83 -8.48 -27.03
CA SER A 234 20.88 -7.70 -26.22
C SER A 234 21.61 -7.14 -24.99
N ILE A 235 21.36 -5.84 -24.68
CA ILE A 235 21.83 -5.23 -23.42
C ILE A 235 21.34 -5.97 -22.17
N TRP A 236 20.41 -6.91 -22.32
CA TRP A 236 19.84 -7.79 -21.31
C TRP A 236 20.49 -9.18 -21.25
N ASP A 237 21.56 -9.40 -22.03
CA ASP A 237 22.21 -10.69 -22.05
C ASP A 237 22.78 -11.04 -20.66
N ALA A 238 22.54 -12.28 -20.23
CA ALA A 238 23.02 -12.79 -18.96
C ALA A 238 24.57 -12.99 -18.94
N ASN A 239 25.18 -13.15 -20.11
CA ASN A 239 26.63 -13.40 -20.28
C ASN A 239 27.42 -12.10 -20.51
N LYS A 240 27.08 -11.04 -19.80
CA LYS A 240 27.77 -9.74 -19.92
C LYS A 240 29.18 -9.83 -19.37
N ASN A 241 30.12 -9.24 -20.10
CA ASN A 241 31.46 -9.03 -19.57
C ASN A 241 31.46 -7.78 -18.67
N ILE A 242 31.25 -7.97 -17.36
CA ILE A 242 31.29 -6.90 -16.35
C ILE A 242 32.77 -6.65 -16.00
N ILE A 243 33.26 -5.46 -16.37
CA ILE A 243 34.63 -5.02 -16.08
C ILE A 243 34.75 -4.61 -14.61
N LYS A 244 33.73 -3.92 -14.08
CA LYS A 244 33.77 -3.31 -12.75
C LYS A 244 32.38 -3.12 -12.21
N THR A 245 32.19 -3.43 -10.91
CA THR A 245 30.98 -3.14 -10.15
C THR A 245 31.31 -2.16 -9.02
N LEU A 246 30.51 -1.09 -8.91
CA LEU A 246 30.64 -0.05 -7.89
C LEU A 246 29.34 0.12 -7.11
N PRO A 247 29.39 0.40 -5.80
CA PRO A 247 28.22 0.81 -5.06
C PRO A 247 27.78 2.21 -5.52
N LYS A 248 26.47 2.38 -5.80
CA LYS A 248 25.90 3.66 -6.20
C LYS A 248 25.17 4.34 -5.07
N GLY A 249 24.35 3.60 -4.33
CA GLY A 249 23.58 4.14 -3.22
C GLY A 249 22.65 3.13 -2.57
N ALA A 250 22.20 3.50 -1.38
CA ALA A 250 21.16 2.74 -0.67
C ALA A 250 20.15 3.70 -0.05
N GLU A 251 18.93 3.22 0.16
CA GLU A 251 17.89 3.98 0.83
C GLU A 251 17.10 3.07 1.77
N ARG A 252 16.75 3.61 2.94
CA ARG A 252 15.93 2.95 3.95
C ARG A 252 14.70 3.81 4.21
N ARG A 253 13.50 3.23 3.99
CA ARG A 253 12.21 3.93 4.14
C ARG A 253 11.32 3.26 5.15
N PHE A 254 10.59 4.09 5.88
CA PHE A 254 9.58 3.67 6.84
C PHE A 254 8.30 4.43 6.56
N GLN A 255 7.19 3.74 6.59
CA GLN A 255 5.88 4.36 6.42
C GLN A 255 4.87 3.72 7.36
N HIS A 256 4.11 4.56 8.07
CA HIS A 256 3.03 4.17 8.95
C HIS A 256 1.79 5.00 8.62
N ASN A 257 0.76 4.33 8.16
CA ASN A 257 -0.54 4.94 7.90
C ASN A 257 -1.55 4.40 8.88
N LYS A 258 -2.38 5.30 9.42
CA LYS A 258 -3.52 4.92 10.26
C LYS A 258 -4.71 5.79 9.90
N ASP A 259 -5.80 5.15 9.52
CA ASP A 259 -7.12 5.76 9.33
C ASP A 259 -8.06 5.26 10.42
N THR A 260 -8.84 6.16 11.01
CA THR A 260 -9.89 5.82 11.97
C THR A 260 -11.15 6.57 11.58
N ASP A 261 -12.28 5.88 11.52
CA ASP A 261 -13.55 6.42 11.07
C ASP A 261 -14.66 6.03 12.06
N TRP A 262 -15.43 7.01 12.49
CA TRP A 262 -16.64 6.86 13.30
C TRP A 262 -17.79 7.50 12.55
N ALA A 263 -18.89 6.77 12.40
CA ALA A 263 -20.08 7.32 11.78
C ALA A 263 -21.34 6.87 12.54
N GLY A 264 -22.30 7.78 12.66
CA GLY A 264 -23.61 7.53 13.19
C GLY A 264 -24.69 8.02 12.23
N TYR A 265 -25.74 7.24 12.08
CA TYR A 265 -26.85 7.52 11.20
C TYR A 265 -28.15 7.28 11.95
N ILE A 266 -29.14 8.13 11.72
CA ILE A 266 -30.52 7.92 12.16
C ILE A 266 -31.46 8.30 11.04
N ASN A 267 -32.47 7.46 10.80
CA ASN A 267 -33.53 7.70 9.83
C ASN A 267 -34.88 7.42 10.48
N LEU A 268 -35.83 8.26 10.18
CA LEU A 268 -37.23 8.16 10.57
C LEU A 268 -38.06 7.98 9.30
N SER A 269 -39.00 7.06 9.31
CA SER A 269 -39.92 6.84 8.20
C SER A 269 -41.33 6.79 8.77
N TYR A 270 -42.25 7.52 8.15
CA TYR A 270 -43.63 7.59 8.53
C TYR A 270 -44.55 7.47 7.32
N ASP A 271 -45.45 6.48 7.33
CA ASP A 271 -46.42 6.23 6.29
C ASP A 271 -47.74 6.87 6.63
N THR A 272 -48.32 7.60 5.69
CA THR A 272 -49.63 8.19 5.80
C THR A 272 -50.49 7.86 4.58
N HIS A 273 -51.76 7.56 4.83
CA HIS A 273 -52.70 7.22 3.80
C HIS A 273 -53.75 8.33 3.75
N PHE A 274 -53.89 8.93 2.60
CA PHE A 274 -54.90 9.98 2.35
C PHE A 274 -56.12 9.42 1.58
N ALA A 275 -57.22 10.17 1.57
CA ALA A 275 -58.35 9.82 0.73
C ALA A 275 -57.94 9.75 -0.75
N ASN A 276 -58.65 8.94 -1.56
CA ASN A 276 -58.39 8.73 -3.01
C ASN A 276 -57.12 7.89 -3.31
N ASP A 277 -56.79 6.90 -2.49
CA ASP A 277 -55.68 5.95 -2.70
C ASP A 277 -54.31 6.64 -2.87
N VAL A 278 -54.13 7.78 -2.24
CA VAL A 278 -52.87 8.48 -2.19
C VAL A 278 -52.13 8.07 -0.90
N GLU A 279 -50.94 7.45 -1.08
CA GLU A 279 -50.03 7.12 0.01
C GLU A 279 -48.88 8.13 0.04
N ALA A 280 -48.47 8.56 1.22
CA ALA A 280 -47.29 9.39 1.40
C ALA A 280 -46.31 8.77 2.40
N LEU A 281 -45.09 8.50 1.94
CA LEU A 281 -43.98 8.07 2.77
C LEU A 281 -43.08 9.28 3.07
N TRP A 282 -43.08 9.70 4.32
CA TRP A 282 -42.22 10.76 4.84
C TRP A 282 -40.95 10.17 5.39
N LYS A 283 -39.80 10.72 5.00
CA LYS A 283 -38.50 10.32 5.54
C LYS A 283 -37.70 11.52 5.98
N ALA A 284 -37.09 11.40 7.15
CA ALA A 284 -36.09 12.35 7.65
C ALA A 284 -34.94 11.61 8.27
N GLY A 285 -33.76 12.17 8.17
CA GLY A 285 -32.58 11.52 8.76
C GLY A 285 -31.44 12.49 8.96
N ALA A 286 -30.50 12.05 9.79
CA ALA A 286 -29.27 12.76 10.07
C ALA A 286 -28.09 11.78 10.10
N GLN A 287 -26.93 12.32 9.80
CA GLN A 287 -25.66 11.61 9.92
C GLN A 287 -24.61 12.50 10.56
N TYR A 288 -23.69 11.87 11.27
CA TYR A 288 -22.46 12.47 11.69
C TYR A 288 -21.30 11.49 11.46
N ARG A 289 -20.22 11.97 10.86
CA ARG A 289 -19.01 11.20 10.61
C ARG A 289 -17.80 11.98 11.06
N ARG A 290 -16.88 11.29 11.74
CA ARG A 290 -15.55 11.79 12.09
C ARG A 290 -14.51 10.84 11.56
N LYS A 291 -13.63 11.33 10.69
CA LYS A 291 -12.51 10.60 10.15
C LYS A 291 -11.21 11.25 10.59
N GLU A 292 -10.25 10.43 11.01
CA GLU A 292 -8.90 10.85 11.37
C GLU A 292 -7.91 10.01 10.58
N ARG A 293 -6.91 10.68 9.99
CA ARG A 293 -5.80 10.03 9.30
C ARG A 293 -4.49 10.56 9.84
N SER A 294 -3.55 9.66 10.10
CA SER A 294 -2.16 10.00 10.34
C SER A 294 -1.27 9.27 9.34
N ASN A 295 -0.33 9.99 8.75
CA ASN A 295 0.73 9.42 7.92
C ASN A 295 2.09 9.82 8.47
N ARG A 296 2.99 8.84 8.60
CA ARG A 296 4.37 9.04 9.01
C ARG A 296 5.26 8.37 7.98
N TYR A 297 6.20 9.14 7.45
CA TYR A 297 7.13 8.69 6.43
C TYR A 297 8.54 9.18 6.76
N TYR A 298 9.49 8.26 6.75
CA TYR A 298 10.89 8.55 7.03
C TYR A 298 11.76 7.90 5.97
N SER A 299 12.68 8.66 5.39
CA SER A 299 13.62 8.19 4.38
C SER A 299 15.04 8.60 4.75
N TYR A 300 15.97 7.66 4.62
CA TYR A 300 17.39 7.83 4.87
C TYR A 300 18.16 7.37 3.64
N ILE A 301 18.94 8.27 3.05
CA ILE A 301 19.74 8.01 1.85
C ILE A 301 21.18 7.84 2.25
N PHE A 302 21.81 6.79 1.74
CA PHE A 302 23.20 6.44 1.99
C PHE A 302 23.98 6.45 0.68
N ASN A 303 25.16 7.04 0.71
CA ASN A 303 26.16 6.93 -0.34
C ASN A 303 27.31 6.08 0.15
N PRO A 304 28.08 5.42 -0.74
CA PRO A 304 29.32 4.79 -0.34
C PRO A 304 30.29 5.85 0.20
N ALA A 305 31.01 5.51 1.27
CA ALA A 305 32.03 6.40 1.85
C ALA A 305 33.15 6.67 0.85
N ASP A 306 33.50 5.65 0.08
CA ASP A 306 34.42 5.74 -1.05
C ASP A 306 33.75 5.15 -2.29
N ILE A 307 33.65 5.93 -3.35
CA ILE A 307 33.08 5.52 -4.63
C ILE A 307 33.98 4.55 -5.42
N SER A 308 35.23 4.41 -5.02
CA SER A 308 36.19 3.47 -5.63
C SER A 308 36.14 2.07 -5.03
N GLN A 309 35.31 1.84 -3.99
CA GLN A 309 35.11 0.51 -3.44
C GLN A 309 34.66 -0.44 -4.54
N THR A 310 35.51 -1.39 -4.90
CA THR A 310 35.16 -2.42 -5.88
C THR A 310 34.53 -3.61 -5.19
N MET A 311 33.58 -4.23 -5.88
CA MET A 311 32.91 -5.42 -5.41
C MET A 311 33.26 -6.59 -6.32
N ASP A 312 33.63 -7.71 -5.71
CA ASP A 312 33.93 -8.94 -6.46
C ASP A 312 32.60 -9.67 -6.77
N GLY A 313 32.33 -9.90 -8.05
CA GLY A 313 31.20 -10.71 -8.51
C GLY A 313 29.85 -10.01 -8.41
N ASN A 314 28.77 -10.79 -8.41
CA ASN A 314 27.36 -10.33 -8.41
C ASN A 314 26.95 -9.63 -7.10
N GLY A 315 27.51 -8.52 -6.89
CA GLY A 315 27.71 -7.62 -5.81
C GLY A 315 26.56 -7.27 -4.86
N LEU A 316 25.32 -7.62 -5.12
CA LEU A 316 24.20 -7.32 -4.21
C LEU A 316 24.35 -8.03 -2.85
N GLU A 317 25.04 -9.15 -2.81
CA GLU A 317 25.31 -9.88 -1.58
C GLU A 317 26.32 -9.17 -0.67
N GLN A 318 27.16 -8.33 -1.26
CA GLN A 318 28.22 -7.61 -0.55
C GLN A 318 27.78 -6.26 0.01
N TYR A 319 26.51 -5.89 -0.13
CA TYR A 319 25.94 -4.67 0.44
C TYR A 319 26.34 -4.43 1.91
N ALA A 320 26.42 -5.50 2.71
CA ALA A 320 26.79 -5.44 4.11
C ALA A 320 28.28 -5.11 4.34
N ASN A 321 29.14 -5.29 3.32
CA ASN A 321 30.57 -5.06 3.39
C ASN A 321 30.97 -3.67 2.87
N ILE A 322 30.01 -2.88 2.41
CA ILE A 322 30.25 -1.53 1.93
C ILE A 322 30.23 -0.56 3.12
N ASP A 323 31.20 0.34 3.16
CA ASP A 323 31.17 1.46 4.09
C ASP A 323 30.23 2.54 3.57
N TRP A 324 29.13 2.73 4.29
CA TRP A 324 28.07 3.67 3.94
C TRP A 324 28.10 4.92 4.82
N VAL A 325 27.93 6.10 4.19
CA VAL A 325 27.72 7.37 4.88
C VAL A 325 26.29 7.82 4.63
N CYS A 326 25.56 8.14 5.69
CA CYS A 326 24.22 8.68 5.58
C CYS A 326 24.27 10.11 5.05
N LYS A 327 23.83 10.29 3.80
CA LYS A 327 23.72 11.60 3.14
C LYS A 327 22.66 12.48 3.80
N THR A 328 21.58 11.84 4.24
CA THR A 328 20.43 12.49 4.88
C THR A 328 20.24 11.93 6.28
N PRO A 329 21.15 12.27 7.22
CA PRO A 329 21.12 11.66 8.56
C PRO A 329 19.85 12.00 9.34
N TYR A 330 19.18 13.08 8.97
CA TYR A 330 17.86 13.42 9.45
C TYR A 330 16.81 12.94 8.46
N SER A 331 15.67 12.51 8.95
CA SER A 331 14.57 12.05 8.10
C SER A 331 14.19 13.10 7.05
N GLN A 332 14.07 12.66 5.80
CA GLN A 332 13.51 13.45 4.72
C GLN A 332 12.00 13.19 4.55
N ALA A 333 11.36 13.96 3.69
CA ALA A 333 9.95 13.87 3.30
C ALA A 333 8.95 14.33 4.39
N SER A 334 9.23 15.49 4.98
CA SER A 334 8.32 16.16 5.92
C SER A 334 6.91 16.39 5.38
N GLN A 335 6.77 16.58 4.06
CA GLN A 335 5.46 16.79 3.39
C GLN A 335 4.54 15.58 3.50
N LEU A 336 5.12 14.38 3.70
CA LEU A 336 4.37 13.13 3.88
C LEU A 336 4.06 12.84 5.36
N ASN A 337 4.52 13.70 6.29
CA ASN A 337 4.22 13.59 7.70
C ASN A 337 3.08 14.54 8.04
N TYR A 338 1.88 13.99 8.21
CA TYR A 338 0.70 14.80 8.48
C TYR A 338 -0.33 14.08 9.34
N ASP A 339 -1.18 14.87 9.96
CA ASP A 339 -2.44 14.47 10.56
C ASP A 339 -3.59 15.20 9.85
N SER A 340 -4.66 14.48 9.55
CA SER A 340 -5.87 15.04 8.96
C SER A 340 -7.08 14.61 9.78
N LYS A 341 -8.01 15.54 9.96
CA LYS A 341 -9.30 15.31 10.61
C LYS A 341 -10.40 15.84 9.71
N GLU A 342 -11.46 15.08 9.59
CA GLU A 342 -12.65 15.45 8.84
C GLU A 342 -13.88 15.20 9.69
N HIS A 343 -14.78 16.19 9.74
CA HIS A 343 -16.09 16.11 10.38
C HIS A 343 -17.15 16.42 9.34
N ILE A 344 -18.10 15.52 9.18
CA ILE A 344 -19.22 15.67 8.26
C ILE A 344 -20.50 15.54 9.05
N GLY A 345 -21.32 16.57 9.04
CA GLY A 345 -22.69 16.56 9.57
C GLY A 345 -23.68 16.75 8.44
N GLY A 346 -24.73 15.95 8.37
CA GLY A 346 -25.74 16.09 7.34
C GLY A 346 -27.12 15.73 7.84
N ALA A 347 -28.14 16.36 7.28
CA ALA A 347 -29.54 16.04 7.53
C ALA A 347 -30.32 16.12 6.22
N TYR A 348 -31.40 15.35 6.14
CA TYR A 348 -32.33 15.38 5.01
C TYR A 348 -33.76 15.22 5.45
N ALA A 349 -34.67 15.70 4.61
CA ALA A 349 -36.07 15.36 4.68
C ALA A 349 -36.61 15.15 3.26
N MET A 350 -37.51 14.19 3.08
CA MET A 350 -38.12 13.87 1.81
C MET A 350 -39.50 13.29 1.98
N VAL A 351 -40.29 13.40 0.93
CA VAL A 351 -41.60 12.77 0.80
C VAL A 351 -41.71 12.03 -0.53
N THR A 352 -42.26 10.84 -0.47
CA THR A 352 -42.66 10.07 -1.64
C THR A 352 -44.16 9.96 -1.65
N LEU A 353 -44.82 10.54 -2.66
CA LEU A 353 -46.27 10.43 -2.88
C LEU A 353 -46.55 9.39 -3.94
N LYS A 354 -47.41 8.43 -3.63
CA LYS A 354 -47.84 7.37 -4.55
C LYS A 354 -49.32 7.45 -4.76
N SER A 355 -49.74 7.30 -6.00
CA SER A 355 -51.13 7.21 -6.42
C SER A 355 -51.26 6.26 -7.61
N GLU A 356 -52.49 5.93 -8.02
CA GLU A 356 -52.72 5.11 -9.22
C GLU A 356 -52.12 5.74 -10.50
N VAL A 357 -51.97 7.08 -10.52
CA VAL A 357 -51.49 7.84 -11.69
C VAL A 357 -49.93 7.87 -11.76
N GLY A 358 -49.26 7.69 -10.64
CA GLY A 358 -47.79 7.75 -10.60
C GLY A 358 -47.19 7.99 -9.23
N GLU A 359 -45.85 8.12 -9.23
CA GLU A 359 -45.06 8.38 -8.01
C GLU A 359 -44.29 9.70 -8.15
N LEU A 360 -44.35 10.55 -7.11
CA LEU A 360 -43.57 11.78 -6.99
C LEU A 360 -42.66 11.73 -5.79
N ASN A 361 -41.37 11.96 -6.00
CA ASN A 361 -40.38 12.10 -4.94
C ASN A 361 -39.88 13.55 -4.87
N ALA A 362 -39.88 14.12 -3.68
CA ALA A 362 -39.32 15.44 -3.40
C ALA A 362 -38.59 15.46 -2.07
N GLY A 363 -37.51 16.21 -1.98
CA GLY A 363 -36.76 16.31 -0.74
C GLY A 363 -35.61 17.30 -0.83
N PHE A 364 -34.99 17.55 0.31
CA PHE A 364 -33.78 18.36 0.43
C PHE A 364 -32.78 17.68 1.37
N ARG A 365 -31.50 17.95 1.15
CA ARG A 365 -30.38 17.53 2.00
C ARG A 365 -29.46 18.72 2.21
N ALA A 366 -29.04 18.91 3.45
CA ALA A 366 -27.99 19.84 3.82
C ALA A 366 -26.81 19.03 4.40
N GLU A 367 -25.59 19.40 4.03
CA GLU A 367 -24.38 18.80 4.53
C GLU A 367 -23.34 19.88 4.83
N HIS A 368 -22.65 19.72 5.95
CA HIS A 368 -21.54 20.56 6.36
C HIS A 368 -20.30 19.70 6.60
N THR A 369 -19.20 20.07 5.95
CA THR A 369 -17.91 19.41 6.08
C THR A 369 -16.87 20.37 6.63
N ASN A 370 -16.16 19.94 7.68
CA ASN A 370 -15.00 20.65 8.23
C ASN A 370 -13.80 19.74 8.12
N GLN A 371 -12.73 20.22 7.45
CA GLN A 371 -11.50 19.49 7.25
C GLN A 371 -10.32 20.27 7.84
N ILE A 372 -9.49 19.59 8.62
CA ILE A 372 -8.27 20.13 9.20
C ILE A 372 -7.12 19.24 8.74
N TYR A 373 -6.10 19.86 8.18
CA TYR A 373 -4.87 19.22 7.75
C TYR A 373 -3.69 19.88 8.44
N THR A 374 -2.90 19.08 9.17
CA THR A 374 -1.74 19.55 9.91
C THR A 374 -0.50 18.84 9.39
N MET A 375 0.39 19.56 8.73
CA MET A 375 1.71 19.05 8.35
C MET A 375 2.64 19.07 9.55
N LEU A 376 3.31 17.94 9.78
CA LEU A 376 4.35 17.81 10.80
C LEU A 376 5.69 18.11 10.14
N GLN A 377 6.06 19.38 10.09
CA GLN A 377 7.30 19.81 9.46
C GLN A 377 8.49 19.53 10.39
N HIS A 378 9.46 18.80 9.88
CA HIS A 378 10.75 18.59 10.54
C HIS A 378 11.85 19.35 9.76
N PHE A 379 11.62 20.64 9.53
CA PHE A 379 12.68 21.47 8.97
C PHE A 379 13.71 21.75 10.07
N ARG A 380 14.89 21.18 9.93
CA ARG A 380 16.06 21.88 10.41
C ARG A 380 16.38 22.92 9.36
N ASN A 381 16.45 24.20 9.72
CA ASN A 381 17.04 25.21 8.86
C ASN A 381 18.39 24.66 8.37
N MET A 382 18.44 24.26 7.10
CA MET A 382 19.73 24.13 6.45
C MET A 382 20.28 25.53 6.45
N GLY A 383 21.25 25.79 7.34
CA GLY A 383 21.93 27.07 7.40
C GLY A 383 22.30 27.47 6.00
N GLN A 384 21.99 28.69 5.64
CA GLN A 384 22.54 29.31 4.43
C GLN A 384 24.04 29.06 4.47
N VAL A 385 24.50 28.22 3.55
CA VAL A 385 25.92 28.16 3.22
C VAL A 385 26.15 29.45 2.45
N GLY A 386 26.76 30.42 3.14
CA GLY A 386 27.28 31.65 2.54
C GLY A 386 28.45 31.37 1.62
#